data_fb3f65934cee6ed2d9a11ba9a9334bcc
#
_entry.id   fb3f65934cee6ed2d9a11ba9a9334bcc
#
_cell.length_a   1.000
_cell.length_b   1.000
_cell.length_c   1.000
_cell.angle_alpha   90.00
_cell.angle_beta   90.00
_cell.angle_gamma   90.00
#
_symmetry.space_group_name_H-M   'P 1'
#
loop_
_entity.id
_entity.type
_entity.pdbx_description
1 polymer ?
#
loop_
_entity_poly.entity_id
_entity_poly.type
_entity_poly.pdbx_seq_one_letter_code
_entity_poly.pdbx_strand_id
1 'polypeptide(L)'
;MIPLDDYVIDVLMRDLVGHDRRVVAFLVYLWFAGEQRKGLPIEASYRQIAESIGVSKSSAQAGVAWLIKRKLLASTKKTVTATPRYKVLTPWRDYERKK
;
A
#
# COMPACT_ATOMS: atom_id res chain seq x y z
N MET A 1 -10.93 -13.95 -4.41
CA MET A 1 -10.60 -13.60 -3.02
C MET A 1 -9.10 -13.30 -2.89
N ILE A 2 -8.75 -12.20 -2.25
CA ILE A 2 -7.35 -11.81 -2.07
C ILE A 2 -6.80 -12.52 -0.82
N PRO A 3 -5.72 -13.30 -0.93
CA PRO A 3 -5.10 -13.88 0.25
C PRO A 3 -4.33 -12.81 1.03
N LEU A 4 -4.78 -12.52 2.24
CA LEU A 4 -4.12 -11.57 3.13
C LEU A 4 -3.58 -12.32 4.34
N ASP A 5 -2.42 -11.89 4.83
CA ASP A 5 -1.92 -12.37 6.10
C ASP A 5 -2.87 -11.92 7.22
N ASP A 6 -3.05 -12.76 8.23
CA ASP A 6 -3.87 -12.40 9.38
C ASP A 6 -3.41 -11.09 10.03
N TYR A 7 -2.11 -10.81 9.99
CA TYR A 7 -1.52 -9.58 10.51
C TYR A 7 -2.18 -8.33 9.91
N VAL A 8 -2.53 -8.38 8.62
CA VAL A 8 -3.14 -7.23 7.94
C VAL A 8 -4.47 -6.84 8.60
N ILE A 9 -5.29 -7.83 8.94
CA ILE A 9 -6.59 -7.59 9.56
C ILE A 9 -6.46 -7.41 11.07
N ASP A 10 -5.66 -8.24 11.73
CA ASP A 10 -5.60 -8.26 13.20
C ASP A 10 -4.81 -7.09 13.78
N VAL A 11 -3.77 -6.63 13.09
CA VAL A 11 -2.87 -5.59 13.60
C VAL A 11 -2.84 -4.36 12.72
N LEU A 12 -2.54 -4.52 11.43
CA LEU A 12 -2.30 -3.40 10.54
C LEU A 12 -3.55 -2.53 10.35
N MET A 13 -4.71 -3.14 10.19
CA MET A 13 -5.96 -2.39 10.04
C MET A 13 -6.21 -1.51 11.26
N ARG A 14 -6.08 -2.07 12.45
CA ARG A 14 -6.28 -1.33 13.69
C ARG A 14 -5.26 -0.21 13.84
N ASP A 15 -3.99 -0.47 13.49
CA ASP A 15 -2.93 0.55 13.59
C ASP A 15 -3.16 1.70 12.61
N LEU A 16 -3.45 1.40 11.35
CA LEU A 16 -3.61 2.45 10.34
C LEU A 16 -4.94 3.20 10.49
N VAL A 17 -6.03 2.49 10.74
CA VAL A 17 -7.36 3.10 10.83
C VAL A 17 -7.58 3.76 12.19
N GLY A 18 -7.32 3.03 13.27
CA GLY A 18 -7.59 3.49 14.63
C GLY A 18 -6.49 4.34 15.22
N HIS A 19 -5.28 3.84 15.25
CA HIS A 19 -4.14 4.50 15.90
C HIS A 19 -3.62 5.67 15.06
N ASP A 20 -3.31 5.42 13.80
CA ASP A 20 -2.78 6.45 12.89
C ASP A 20 -3.89 7.35 12.33
N ARG A 21 -5.15 6.92 12.42
CA ARG A 21 -6.30 7.63 11.83
C ARG A 21 -6.14 7.86 10.33
N ARG A 22 -5.62 6.86 9.63
CA ARG A 22 -5.34 6.92 8.19
C ARG A 22 -6.10 5.84 7.44
N VAL A 23 -7.44 5.95 7.42
CA VAL A 23 -8.31 4.99 6.74
C VAL A 23 -7.91 4.83 5.27
N VAL A 24 -7.66 5.94 4.58
CA VAL A 24 -7.30 5.90 3.16
C VAL A 24 -5.99 5.15 2.95
N ALA A 25 -5.01 5.32 3.84
CA ALA A 25 -3.75 4.57 3.74
C ALA A 25 -4.00 3.06 3.79
N PHE A 26 -4.88 2.60 4.68
CA PHE A 26 -5.23 1.19 4.74
C PHE A 26 -5.90 0.70 3.45
N LEU A 27 -6.82 1.48 2.90
CA LEU A 27 -7.49 1.15 1.65
C LEU A 27 -6.49 1.08 0.48
N VAL A 28 -5.54 2.00 0.43
CA VAL A 28 -4.47 2.00 -0.57
C VAL A 28 -3.62 0.74 -0.42
N TYR A 29 -3.28 0.36 0.80
CA TYR A 29 -2.52 -0.88 1.05
C TYR A 29 -3.25 -2.11 0.53
N LEU A 30 -4.56 -2.22 0.82
CA LEU A 30 -5.37 -3.34 0.35
C LEU A 30 -5.41 -3.40 -1.18
N TRP A 31 -5.54 -2.25 -1.83
CA TRP A 31 -5.55 -2.19 -3.29
C TRP A 31 -4.22 -2.70 -3.88
N PHE A 32 -3.10 -2.23 -3.33
CA PHE A 32 -1.78 -2.69 -3.79
C PHE A 32 -1.58 -4.19 -3.52
N ALA A 33 -2.05 -4.69 -2.38
CA ALA A 33 -1.96 -6.12 -2.08
C ALA A 33 -2.70 -6.95 -3.14
N GLY A 34 -3.88 -6.47 -3.57
CA GLY A 34 -4.64 -7.10 -4.63
C GLY A 34 -3.93 -7.06 -5.97
N GLU A 35 -3.33 -5.93 -6.32
CA GLU A 35 -2.58 -5.78 -7.57
C GLU A 35 -1.32 -6.65 -7.57
N GLN A 36 -0.60 -6.72 -6.46
CA GLN A 36 0.61 -7.52 -6.37
C GLN A 36 0.33 -9.01 -6.58
N ARG A 37 -0.84 -9.48 -6.18
CA ARG A 37 -1.25 -10.87 -6.38
C ARG A 37 -1.28 -11.26 -7.86
N LYS A 38 -1.50 -10.30 -8.76
CA LYS A 38 -1.57 -10.56 -10.20
C LYS A 38 -0.20 -10.93 -10.80
N GLY A 39 0.88 -10.76 -10.04
CA GLY A 39 2.23 -11.17 -10.45
C GLY A 39 2.90 -10.22 -11.43
N LEU A 40 2.32 -9.06 -11.68
CA LEU A 40 2.87 -8.04 -12.57
C LEU A 40 3.44 -6.89 -11.76
N PRO A 41 4.45 -6.17 -12.29
CA PRO A 41 4.90 -4.94 -11.68
C PRO A 41 3.72 -3.96 -11.54
N ILE A 42 3.62 -3.31 -10.39
CA ILE A 42 2.54 -2.36 -10.14
C ILE A 42 3.00 -0.98 -10.58
N GLU A 43 2.48 -0.51 -11.71
CA GLU A 43 2.68 0.86 -12.18
C GLU A 43 1.36 1.59 -12.04
N ALA A 44 1.34 2.67 -11.27
CA ALA A 44 0.09 3.40 -11.06
C ALA A 44 0.37 4.87 -10.73
N SER A 45 -0.40 5.76 -11.35
CA SER A 45 -0.41 7.16 -10.97
C SER A 45 -1.34 7.34 -9.77
N TYR A 46 -1.20 8.45 -9.05
CA TYR A 46 -2.11 8.78 -7.95
C TYR A 46 -3.56 8.84 -8.42
N ARG A 47 -3.78 9.32 -9.65
CA ARG A 47 -5.11 9.38 -10.24
C ARG A 47 -5.72 8.00 -10.41
N GLN A 48 -4.95 7.04 -10.93
CA GLN A 48 -5.42 5.67 -11.09
C GLN A 48 -5.76 5.03 -9.75
N ILE A 49 -4.91 5.23 -8.74
CA ILE A 49 -5.15 4.72 -7.39
C ILE A 49 -6.44 5.34 -6.85
N ALA A 50 -6.58 6.66 -6.97
CA ALA A 50 -7.75 7.38 -6.47
C ALA A 50 -9.04 6.88 -7.10
N GLU A 51 -9.06 6.72 -8.42
CA GLU A 51 -10.22 6.21 -9.14
C GLU A 51 -10.57 4.78 -8.75
N SER A 52 -9.54 3.95 -8.52
CA SER A 52 -9.73 2.54 -8.17
C SER A 52 -10.36 2.35 -6.79
N ILE A 53 -10.01 3.18 -5.83
CA ILE A 53 -10.52 3.04 -4.46
C ILE A 53 -11.62 4.04 -4.11
N GLY A 54 -11.92 4.97 -5.01
CA GLY A 54 -13.04 5.90 -4.81
C GLY A 54 -12.73 7.07 -3.89
N VAL A 55 -11.51 7.62 -3.94
CA VAL A 55 -11.11 8.78 -3.14
C VAL A 55 -10.54 9.87 -4.04
N SER A 56 -10.25 11.04 -3.47
CA SER A 56 -9.61 12.11 -4.22
C SER A 56 -8.13 11.79 -4.51
N LYS A 57 -7.57 12.43 -5.54
CA LYS A 57 -6.17 12.27 -5.87
C LYS A 57 -5.26 12.68 -4.70
N SER A 58 -5.58 13.77 -4.02
CA SER A 58 -4.78 14.23 -2.88
C SER A 58 -4.85 13.25 -1.71
N SER A 59 -6.00 12.63 -1.47
CA SER A 59 -6.14 11.60 -0.44
C SER A 59 -5.33 10.35 -0.78
N ALA A 60 -5.35 9.92 -2.05
CA ALA A 60 -4.54 8.80 -2.50
C ALA A 60 -3.05 9.09 -2.34
N GLN A 61 -2.62 10.29 -2.73
CA GLN A 61 -1.23 10.71 -2.59
C GLN A 61 -0.78 10.70 -1.13
N ALA A 62 -1.60 11.23 -0.23
CA ALA A 62 -1.30 11.25 1.20
C ALA A 62 -1.24 9.82 1.76
N GLY A 63 -2.15 8.94 1.34
CA GLY A 63 -2.14 7.54 1.75
C GLY A 63 -0.89 6.81 1.32
N VAL A 64 -0.47 6.98 0.07
CA VAL A 64 0.76 6.39 -0.46
C VAL A 64 1.98 6.89 0.32
N ALA A 65 2.06 8.22 0.55
CA ALA A 65 3.17 8.81 1.28
C ALA A 65 3.26 8.25 2.70
N TRP A 66 2.12 8.08 3.37
CA TRP A 66 2.08 7.50 4.71
C TRP A 66 2.57 6.06 4.73
N LEU A 67 2.16 5.25 3.76
CA LEU A 67 2.60 3.86 3.66
C LEU A 67 4.11 3.75 3.43
N ILE A 68 4.66 4.63 2.61
CA ILE A 68 6.11 4.68 2.37
C ILE A 68 6.83 5.06 3.67
N LYS A 69 6.34 6.05 4.39
CA LYS A 69 6.89 6.46 5.68
C LYS A 69 6.87 5.33 6.70
N ARG A 70 5.80 4.53 6.71
CA ARG A 70 5.65 3.39 7.61
C ARG A 70 6.38 2.14 7.11
N LYS A 71 7.08 2.22 5.99
CA LYS A 71 7.81 1.11 5.38
C LYS A 71 6.91 -0.08 5.01
N LEU A 72 5.68 0.25 4.59
CA LEU A 72 4.72 -0.74 4.11
C LEU A 72 4.63 -0.76 2.59
N LEU A 73 5.24 0.21 1.94
CA LEU A 73 5.24 0.35 0.49
C LEU A 73 6.56 0.96 0.05
N ALA A 74 7.12 0.43 -1.03
CA ALA A 74 8.30 1.01 -1.68
C ALA A 74 7.93 1.50 -3.07
N SER A 75 8.50 2.62 -3.49
CA SER A 75 8.27 3.16 -4.83
C SER A 75 9.58 3.43 -5.55
N THR A 76 9.58 3.25 -6.87
CA THR A 76 10.72 3.56 -7.74
C THR A 76 10.24 4.26 -8.99
N LYS A 77 11.06 5.18 -9.51
CA LYS A 77 10.85 5.84 -10.80
C LYS A 77 12.13 5.79 -11.60
N LYS A 78 12.00 5.53 -12.90
CA LYS A 78 13.15 5.57 -13.80
C LYS A 78 13.54 7.00 -14.12
N THR A 79 12.55 7.89 -14.26
CA THR A 79 12.74 9.32 -14.55
C THR A 79 11.73 10.13 -13.74
N VAL A 80 11.92 11.45 -13.69
CA VAL A 80 11.01 12.36 -12.98
C VAL A 80 9.58 12.28 -13.53
N THR A 81 9.44 12.07 -14.83
CA THR A 81 8.13 12.03 -15.51
C THR A 81 7.53 10.63 -15.63
N ALA A 82 8.28 9.59 -15.26
CA ALA A 82 7.80 8.23 -15.36
C ALA A 82 6.73 7.94 -14.31
N THR A 83 5.78 7.06 -14.67
CA THR A 83 4.81 6.53 -13.71
C THR A 83 5.55 5.69 -12.66
N PRO A 84 5.33 5.94 -11.36
CA PRO A 84 6.01 5.17 -10.33
C PRO A 84 5.63 3.69 -10.36
N ARG A 85 6.58 2.85 -10.01
CA ARG A 85 6.35 1.42 -9.75
C ARG A 85 6.38 1.21 -8.25
N TYR A 86 5.51 0.32 -7.78
CA TYR A 86 5.36 0.08 -6.36
C TYR A 86 5.54 -1.38 -6.02
N LYS A 87 6.03 -1.61 -4.80
CA LYS A 87 6.16 -2.95 -4.23
C LYS A 87 5.57 -2.93 -2.82
N VAL A 88 4.67 -3.86 -2.54
CA VAL A 88 4.09 -4.03 -1.21
C VAL A 88 5.14 -4.67 -0.30
N LEU A 89 5.32 -4.11 0.89
CA LEU A 89 6.25 -4.60 1.89
C LEU A 89 5.49 -5.31 3.00
N THR A 90 6.07 -6.39 3.49
CA THR A 90 5.49 -7.21 4.56
C THR A 90 6.55 -7.42 5.65
N PRO A 91 6.92 -6.35 6.39
CA PRO A 91 8.04 -6.42 7.32
C PRO A 91 7.84 -7.46 8.43
N TRP A 92 6.60 -7.74 8.82
CA TRP A 92 6.32 -8.78 9.80
C TRP A 92 6.74 -10.17 9.36
N ARG A 93 6.74 -10.46 8.06
CA ARG A 93 7.19 -11.76 7.53
C ARG A 93 8.68 -11.95 7.72
N ASP A 94 9.45 -10.89 7.53
CA ASP A 94 10.91 -10.94 7.71
C ASP A 94 11.25 -11.17 9.18
N TYR A 95 10.52 -10.54 10.07
CA TYR A 95 10.69 -10.74 11.51
C TYR A 95 10.41 -12.20 11.90
N GLU A 96 9.33 -12.79 11.37
CA GLU A 96 8.97 -14.17 11.64
C GLU A 96 10.03 -15.15 11.13
N ARG A 97 10.63 -14.87 9.97
CA ARG A 97 11.67 -15.72 9.39
C ARG A 97 12.94 -15.78 10.25
N LYS A 98 13.21 -14.73 11.02
CA LYS A 98 14.42 -14.65 11.85
C LYS A 98 14.28 -15.41 13.16
N LYS A 99 13.10 -15.85 13.47
CA LYS A 99 12.88 -16.72 14.62
C LYS A 99 13.24 -18.15 14.25
#